data_61329a2a628579408f1b6eea4011f91e
#
_entry.id   61329a2a628579408f1b6eea4011f91e
#
_cell.length_a   1.000
_cell.length_b   1.000
_cell.length_c   1.000
_cell.angle_alpha   90.00
_cell.angle_beta   90.00
_cell.angle_gamma   90.00
#
_symmetry.space_group_name_H-M   'P 1'
#
loop_
_entity.id
_entity.type
_entity.pdbx_description
1 polymer ?
#
loop_
_entity_poly.entity_id
_entity_poly.type
_entity_poly.pdbx_seq_one_letter_code
_entity_poly.pdbx_strand_id
1 'polypeptide(L)'
;MAEQQRRVQVVVVIGGGPLSGRAARAVRDDAFVIAADSGLDQAVAAGMRPSVLVGDLDSISAAGRMWAYAHEAEIDEYPADKDLTDTELALARALRVPDVWQVLLVGGIEDTGERRLDHQLATILALGHPALAAAHHVRAVIGTTELAMVHPGHHVVLELEERQLFSLLALHGPCTGVTVTGARWPLTDASLTGTEARGVSNEAGERTDVSVATGVLTVVIP
;
A
#
# COMPACT_ATOMS: atom_id res chain seq x y z
N MET A 1 33.65 -8.94 0.59
CA MET A 1 32.69 -8.25 -0.27
C MET A 1 31.33 -8.48 0.38
N ALA A 2 30.73 -7.46 0.99
CA ALA A 2 29.37 -7.58 1.52
C ALA A 2 28.44 -7.77 0.33
N GLU A 3 27.74 -8.90 0.30
CA GLU A 3 26.67 -9.17 -0.65
C GLU A 3 25.63 -8.08 -0.48
N GLN A 4 25.47 -7.24 -1.50
CA GLN A 4 24.51 -6.13 -1.47
C GLN A 4 23.13 -6.76 -1.45
N GLN A 5 22.55 -6.85 -0.25
CA GLN A 5 21.26 -7.49 -0.01
C GLN A 5 20.24 -6.88 -0.97
N ARG A 6 19.69 -7.69 -1.85
CA ARG A 6 18.77 -7.26 -2.92
C ARG A 6 17.50 -6.75 -2.25
N ARG A 7 17.23 -5.46 -2.34
CA ARG A 7 16.03 -4.82 -1.79
C ARG A 7 14.89 -4.94 -2.78
N VAL A 8 14.02 -5.94 -2.60
CA VAL A 8 12.90 -6.21 -3.51
C VAL A 8 11.72 -5.29 -3.19
N GLN A 9 11.21 -4.56 -4.18
CA GLN A 9 9.91 -3.96 -4.13
C GLN A 9 8.88 -4.97 -4.64
N VAL A 10 7.89 -5.30 -3.80
CA VAL A 10 6.73 -6.08 -4.20
C VAL A 10 5.56 -5.14 -4.39
N VAL A 11 4.98 -5.16 -5.58
CA VAL A 11 3.83 -4.33 -5.93
C VAL A 11 2.58 -5.20 -5.96
N VAL A 12 1.58 -4.84 -5.16
CA VAL A 12 0.24 -5.43 -5.19
C VAL A 12 -0.67 -4.50 -5.96
N VAL A 13 -1.17 -4.96 -7.12
CA VAL A 13 -2.10 -4.20 -7.96
C VAL A 13 -3.52 -4.68 -7.69
N ILE A 14 -4.39 -3.76 -7.27
CA ILE A 14 -5.81 -4.03 -7.03
C ILE A 14 -6.67 -3.40 -8.13
N GLY A 15 -7.91 -3.85 -8.25
CA GLY A 15 -8.92 -3.27 -9.14
C GLY A 15 -9.29 -1.82 -8.76
N GLY A 16 -10.36 -1.30 -9.35
CA GLY A 16 -10.88 0.02 -9.05
C GLY A 16 -10.49 1.10 -10.07
N GLY A 17 -10.27 0.73 -11.32
CA GLY A 17 -10.02 1.66 -12.43
C GLY A 17 -8.54 1.89 -12.76
N PRO A 18 -8.26 2.76 -13.73
CA PRO A 18 -6.90 3.00 -14.23
C PRO A 18 -5.96 3.53 -13.16
N LEU A 19 -4.72 3.06 -13.19
CA LEU A 19 -3.68 3.55 -12.29
C LEU A 19 -3.31 5.01 -12.62
N SER A 20 -3.14 5.82 -11.58
CA SER A 20 -2.72 7.20 -11.74
C SER A 20 -1.23 7.30 -12.16
N GLY A 21 -0.85 8.45 -12.71
CA GLY A 21 0.56 8.73 -12.97
C GLY A 21 1.43 8.70 -11.71
N ARG A 22 0.86 9.00 -10.52
CA ARG A 22 1.56 8.86 -9.23
C ARG A 22 1.82 7.39 -8.90
N ALA A 23 0.81 6.52 -9.09
CA ALA A 23 0.96 5.08 -8.91
C ALA A 23 2.03 4.51 -9.85
N ALA A 24 1.98 4.86 -11.14
CA ALA A 24 2.94 4.38 -12.12
C ALA A 24 4.40 4.79 -11.76
N ARG A 25 4.62 6.03 -11.31
CA ARG A 25 5.95 6.50 -10.89
C ARG A 25 6.48 5.86 -9.61
N ALA A 26 5.60 5.36 -8.75
CA ALA A 26 6.00 4.69 -7.50
C ALA A 26 6.49 3.24 -7.73
N VAL A 27 6.16 2.65 -8.87
CA VAL A 27 6.56 1.29 -9.25
C VAL A 27 7.94 1.32 -9.91
N ARG A 28 8.85 0.48 -9.39
CA ARG A 28 10.20 0.32 -9.96
C ARG A 28 10.15 -0.64 -11.15
N ASP A 29 11.06 -0.46 -12.11
CA ASP A 29 11.15 -1.31 -13.29
C ASP A 29 11.46 -2.78 -12.96
N ASP A 30 12.16 -3.03 -11.84
CA ASP A 30 12.53 -4.37 -11.35
C ASP A 30 11.59 -4.92 -10.27
N ALA A 31 10.42 -4.32 -10.07
CA ALA A 31 9.46 -4.72 -9.06
C ALA A 31 8.89 -6.12 -9.34
N PHE A 32 8.66 -6.89 -8.27
CA PHE A 32 7.88 -8.13 -8.34
C PHE A 32 6.39 -7.77 -8.24
N VAL A 33 5.61 -8.06 -9.28
CA VAL A 33 4.22 -7.63 -9.39
C VAL A 33 3.27 -8.78 -9.08
N ILE A 34 2.35 -8.55 -8.15
CA ILE A 34 1.23 -9.42 -7.78
C ILE A 34 -0.05 -8.70 -8.16
N ALA A 35 -0.92 -9.33 -8.90
CA ALA A 35 -2.25 -8.81 -9.20
C ALA A 35 -3.29 -9.47 -8.29
N ALA A 36 -4.15 -8.67 -7.66
CA ALA A 36 -5.30 -9.14 -6.92
C ALA A 36 -6.53 -9.03 -7.82
N ASP A 37 -7.05 -10.18 -8.25
CA ASP A 37 -8.22 -10.33 -9.07
C ASP A 37 -8.24 -9.34 -10.28
N SER A 38 -9.26 -8.49 -10.47
CA SER A 38 -9.35 -7.50 -11.56
C SER A 38 -8.18 -6.50 -11.61
N GLY A 39 -7.33 -6.47 -10.59
CA GLY A 39 -6.04 -5.77 -10.62
C GLY A 39 -5.11 -6.24 -11.74
N LEU A 40 -5.30 -7.46 -12.26
CA LEU A 40 -4.55 -7.96 -13.41
C LEU A 40 -4.77 -7.10 -14.65
N ASP A 41 -6.03 -6.78 -14.96
CA ASP A 41 -6.37 -5.96 -16.13
C ASP A 41 -5.75 -4.56 -16.00
N GLN A 42 -5.73 -3.99 -14.80
CA GLN A 42 -5.15 -2.69 -14.53
C GLN A 42 -3.61 -2.70 -14.65
N ALA A 43 -2.97 -3.75 -14.13
CA ALA A 43 -1.53 -3.93 -14.23
C ALA A 43 -1.09 -4.06 -15.70
N VAL A 44 -1.77 -4.89 -16.47
CA VAL A 44 -1.46 -5.09 -17.91
C VAL A 44 -1.71 -3.81 -18.70
N ALA A 45 -2.81 -3.10 -18.44
CA ALA A 45 -3.11 -1.81 -19.10
C ALA A 45 -2.05 -0.74 -18.77
N ALA A 46 -1.44 -0.80 -17.57
CA ALA A 46 -0.35 0.07 -17.17
C ALA A 46 1.04 -0.38 -17.68
N GLY A 47 1.12 -1.44 -18.48
CA GLY A 47 2.37 -1.97 -19.02
C GLY A 47 3.19 -2.80 -18.03
N MET A 48 2.64 -3.17 -16.89
CA MET A 48 3.29 -4.04 -15.92
C MET A 48 3.17 -5.51 -16.33
N ARG A 49 4.06 -6.34 -15.81
CA ARG A 49 4.04 -7.79 -16.02
C ARG A 49 3.83 -8.51 -14.69
N PRO A 50 2.60 -8.78 -14.28
CA PRO A 50 2.32 -9.56 -13.08
C PRO A 50 2.98 -10.95 -13.14
N SER A 51 3.68 -11.30 -12.06
CA SER A 51 4.27 -12.63 -11.88
C SER A 51 3.30 -13.58 -11.20
N VAL A 52 2.38 -13.05 -10.39
CA VAL A 52 1.39 -13.81 -9.63
C VAL A 52 0.03 -13.14 -9.77
N LEU A 53 -1.00 -13.97 -9.92
CA LEU A 53 -2.40 -13.60 -9.88
C LEU A 53 -3.04 -14.28 -8.67
N VAL A 54 -3.70 -13.51 -7.80
CA VAL A 54 -4.33 -13.99 -6.57
C VAL A 54 -5.81 -13.64 -6.59
N GLY A 55 -6.70 -14.58 -6.28
CA GLY A 55 -8.14 -14.32 -6.15
C GLY A 55 -9.01 -15.49 -6.56
N ASP A 56 -10.33 -15.26 -6.67
CA ASP A 56 -11.28 -16.24 -7.18
C ASP A 56 -11.49 -16.14 -8.69
N LEU A 57 -10.86 -15.16 -9.32
CA LEU A 57 -10.81 -14.93 -10.77
C LEU A 57 -12.17 -14.61 -11.40
N ASP A 58 -13.16 -14.22 -10.61
CA ASP A 58 -14.52 -13.98 -11.10
C ASP A 58 -14.67 -12.59 -11.77
N SER A 59 -13.90 -11.60 -11.35
CA SER A 59 -13.96 -10.23 -11.87
C SER A 59 -12.87 -9.90 -12.91
N ILE A 60 -12.04 -10.87 -13.30
CA ILE A 60 -11.01 -10.69 -14.33
C ILE A 60 -11.66 -10.77 -15.73
N SER A 61 -11.27 -9.87 -16.63
CA SER A 61 -11.70 -9.93 -18.01
C SER A 61 -11.22 -11.20 -18.74
N ALA A 62 -11.94 -11.61 -19.80
CA ALA A 62 -11.50 -12.71 -20.64
C ALA A 62 -10.10 -12.46 -21.23
N ALA A 63 -9.79 -11.21 -21.58
CA ALA A 63 -8.48 -10.81 -22.10
C ALA A 63 -7.39 -10.93 -21.02
N GLY A 64 -7.66 -10.50 -19.77
CA GLY A 64 -6.74 -10.64 -18.65
C GLY A 64 -6.45 -12.10 -18.34
N ARG A 65 -7.48 -12.95 -18.32
CA ARG A 65 -7.30 -14.39 -18.13
C ARG A 65 -6.43 -15.03 -19.22
N MET A 66 -6.66 -14.70 -20.47
CA MET A 66 -5.83 -15.15 -21.60
C MET A 66 -4.37 -14.65 -21.44
N TRP A 67 -4.21 -13.41 -20.99
CA TRP A 67 -2.89 -12.82 -20.76
C TRP A 67 -2.11 -13.60 -19.69
N ALA A 68 -2.75 -13.94 -18.56
CA ALA A 68 -2.12 -14.68 -17.48
C ALA A 68 -1.59 -16.05 -17.95
N TYR A 69 -2.38 -16.80 -18.71
CA TYR A 69 -1.95 -18.07 -19.29
C TYR A 69 -0.82 -17.92 -20.32
N ALA A 70 -0.92 -16.90 -21.20
CA ALA A 70 0.09 -16.68 -22.26
C ALA A 70 1.45 -16.25 -21.69
N HIS A 71 1.47 -15.62 -20.51
CA HIS A 71 2.69 -15.14 -19.87
C HIS A 71 3.14 -15.99 -18.67
N GLU A 72 2.52 -17.18 -18.50
CA GLU A 72 2.89 -18.14 -17.46
C GLU A 72 2.89 -17.52 -16.04
N ALA A 73 1.94 -16.60 -15.77
CA ALA A 73 1.77 -16.05 -14.42
C ALA A 73 1.36 -17.18 -13.46
N GLU A 74 1.98 -17.22 -12.28
CA GLU A 74 1.56 -18.11 -11.20
C GLU A 74 0.15 -17.75 -10.76
N ILE A 75 -0.75 -18.71 -10.61
CA ILE A 75 -2.14 -18.47 -10.22
C ILE A 75 -2.39 -19.09 -8.86
N ASP A 76 -2.58 -18.22 -7.87
CA ASP A 76 -3.03 -18.58 -6.52
C ASP A 76 -4.56 -18.41 -6.47
N GLU A 77 -5.29 -19.45 -6.92
CA GLU A 77 -6.76 -19.42 -6.96
C GLU A 77 -7.33 -19.79 -5.59
N TYR A 78 -8.32 -19.03 -5.15
CA TYR A 78 -9.03 -19.21 -3.89
C TYR A 78 -10.54 -19.34 -4.13
N PRO A 79 -11.27 -20.06 -3.25
CA PRO A 79 -12.73 -20.09 -3.33
C PRO A 79 -13.33 -18.68 -3.18
N ALA A 80 -14.48 -18.42 -3.82
CA ALA A 80 -15.24 -17.19 -3.62
C ALA A 80 -15.76 -17.08 -2.16
N ASP A 81 -16.12 -18.22 -1.56
CA ASP A 81 -16.54 -18.32 -0.15
C ASP A 81 -15.30 -18.46 0.76
N LYS A 82 -14.65 -17.33 1.06
CA LYS A 82 -13.47 -17.21 1.89
C LYS A 82 -13.60 -16.03 2.86
N ASP A 83 -12.93 -16.12 4.01
CA ASP A 83 -12.95 -15.07 5.05
C ASP A 83 -12.10 -13.83 4.70
N LEU A 84 -11.13 -13.98 3.78
CA LEU A 84 -10.20 -12.90 3.42
C LEU A 84 -10.53 -12.33 2.03
N THR A 85 -10.33 -11.04 1.88
CA THR A 85 -10.40 -10.37 0.58
C THR A 85 -9.19 -10.75 -0.29
N ASP A 86 -9.30 -10.62 -1.61
CA ASP A 86 -8.18 -10.88 -2.53
C ASP A 86 -7.01 -9.94 -2.28
N THR A 87 -7.28 -8.72 -1.83
CA THR A 87 -6.25 -7.78 -1.39
C THR A 87 -5.46 -8.30 -0.18
N GLU A 88 -6.12 -8.84 0.84
CA GLU A 88 -5.45 -9.42 2.00
C GLU A 88 -4.62 -10.64 1.62
N LEU A 89 -5.15 -11.51 0.75
CA LEU A 89 -4.42 -12.67 0.23
C LEU A 89 -3.19 -12.25 -0.58
N ALA A 90 -3.31 -11.24 -1.44
CA ALA A 90 -2.20 -10.71 -2.22
C ALA A 90 -1.13 -10.05 -1.34
N LEU A 91 -1.52 -9.31 -0.29
CA LEU A 91 -0.58 -8.76 0.71
C LEU A 91 0.15 -9.88 1.47
N ALA A 92 -0.56 -10.93 1.87
CA ALA A 92 0.06 -12.10 2.50
C ALA A 92 1.02 -12.83 1.54
N ARG A 93 0.67 -12.92 0.25
CA ARG A 93 1.53 -13.49 -0.81
C ARG A 93 2.78 -12.64 -1.02
N ALA A 94 2.67 -11.30 -0.92
CA ALA A 94 3.78 -10.38 -1.04
C ALA A 94 4.88 -10.64 0.00
N LEU A 95 4.51 -10.98 1.24
CA LEU A 95 5.44 -11.29 2.32
C LEU A 95 6.19 -12.62 2.14
N ARG A 96 5.76 -13.47 1.21
CA ARG A 96 6.47 -14.73 0.86
C ARG A 96 7.57 -14.52 -0.18
N VAL A 97 7.66 -13.33 -0.78
CA VAL A 97 8.72 -12.99 -1.72
C VAL A 97 10.03 -12.82 -0.94
N PRO A 98 11.11 -13.52 -1.29
CA PRO A 98 12.40 -13.37 -0.60
C PRO A 98 12.91 -11.92 -0.66
N ASP A 99 13.55 -11.47 0.41
CA ASP A 99 14.19 -10.15 0.52
C ASP A 99 13.24 -8.97 0.28
N VAL A 100 11.94 -9.15 0.55
CA VAL A 100 10.96 -8.07 0.46
C VAL A 100 11.37 -6.91 1.37
N TRP A 101 11.65 -5.78 0.75
CA TRP A 101 12.02 -4.56 1.45
C TRP A 101 10.89 -3.55 1.48
N GLN A 102 10.11 -3.49 0.40
CA GLN A 102 8.94 -2.64 0.30
C GLN A 102 7.74 -3.42 -0.23
N VAL A 103 6.60 -3.26 0.42
CA VAL A 103 5.29 -3.61 -0.11
C VAL A 103 4.62 -2.32 -0.56
N LEU A 104 4.29 -2.22 -1.85
CA LEU A 104 3.57 -1.11 -2.45
C LEU A 104 2.24 -1.62 -3.00
N LEU A 105 1.13 -1.15 -2.45
CA LEU A 105 -0.18 -1.40 -3.03
C LEU A 105 -0.53 -0.26 -4.00
N VAL A 106 -0.98 -0.58 -5.19
CA VAL A 106 -1.46 0.41 -6.17
C VAL A 106 -2.87 0.05 -6.64
N GLY A 107 -3.73 1.06 -6.71
CA GLY A 107 -5.11 0.91 -7.17
C GLY A 107 -5.66 2.20 -7.74
N GLY A 108 -6.62 2.06 -8.67
CA GLY A 108 -7.41 3.19 -9.16
C GLY A 108 -8.53 3.55 -8.18
N ILE A 109 -9.21 4.64 -8.49
CA ILE A 109 -10.52 4.97 -7.93
C ILE A 109 -11.49 4.91 -9.10
N GLU A 110 -12.47 4.03 -9.02
CA GLU A 110 -13.53 3.97 -10.04
C GLU A 110 -14.27 5.30 -10.09
N ASP A 111 -14.34 5.87 -11.31
CA ASP A 111 -15.11 7.08 -11.60
C ASP A 111 -16.55 6.76 -12.01
N THR A 112 -16.89 5.46 -12.08
CA THR A 112 -18.17 4.94 -12.53
C THR A 112 -19.06 4.56 -11.35
N GLY A 113 -19.90 5.47 -10.91
CA GLY A 113 -21.19 5.29 -10.22
C GLY A 113 -21.24 4.51 -8.90
N GLU A 114 -20.69 3.36 -8.77
CA GLU A 114 -20.71 2.52 -7.56
C GLU A 114 -19.35 2.54 -6.84
N ARG A 115 -19.14 3.59 -6.08
CA ARG A 115 -17.95 3.66 -5.19
C ARG A 115 -18.13 2.70 -4.02
N ARG A 116 -17.45 1.58 -4.06
CA ARG A 116 -17.41 0.61 -2.96
C ARG A 116 -16.52 1.15 -1.84
N LEU A 117 -17.05 2.09 -1.04
CA LEU A 117 -16.34 2.67 0.10
C LEU A 117 -15.93 1.59 1.12
N ASP A 118 -16.73 0.55 1.29
CA ASP A 118 -16.45 -0.61 2.12
C ASP A 118 -15.15 -1.32 1.67
N HIS A 119 -14.97 -1.55 0.37
CA HIS A 119 -13.75 -2.15 -0.17
C HIS A 119 -12.53 -1.23 -0.02
N GLN A 120 -12.70 0.08 -0.20
CA GLN A 120 -11.61 1.04 0.01
C GLN A 120 -11.16 1.06 1.48
N LEU A 121 -12.13 1.08 2.40
CA LEU A 121 -11.84 1.02 3.84
C LEU A 121 -11.16 -0.31 4.22
N ALA A 122 -11.68 -1.45 3.74
CA ALA A 122 -11.09 -2.76 3.97
C ALA A 122 -9.64 -2.82 3.45
N THR A 123 -9.37 -2.28 2.26
CA THR A 123 -8.03 -2.18 1.70
C THR A 123 -7.08 -1.37 2.60
N ILE A 124 -7.53 -0.20 3.06
CA ILE A 124 -6.73 0.64 3.97
C ILE A 124 -6.47 -0.09 5.29
N LEU A 125 -7.47 -0.76 5.84
CA LEU A 125 -7.34 -1.53 7.09
C LEU A 125 -6.39 -2.72 6.92
N ALA A 126 -6.43 -3.42 5.80
CA ALA A 126 -5.52 -4.52 5.50
C ALA A 126 -4.04 -4.10 5.49
N LEU A 127 -3.73 -2.86 5.05
CA LEU A 127 -2.37 -2.31 5.05
C LEU A 127 -1.76 -2.15 6.45
N GLY A 128 -2.59 -2.09 7.49
CA GLY A 128 -2.15 -2.03 8.89
C GLY A 128 -1.92 -3.40 9.52
N HIS A 129 -2.05 -4.50 8.79
CA HIS A 129 -1.88 -5.83 9.35
C HIS A 129 -0.48 -6.01 9.96
N PRO A 130 -0.34 -6.51 11.21
CA PRO A 130 0.93 -6.58 11.93
C PRO A 130 2.03 -7.36 11.19
N ALA A 131 1.66 -8.38 10.40
CA ALA A 131 2.63 -9.16 9.62
C ALA A 131 3.39 -8.31 8.59
N LEU A 132 2.81 -7.19 8.13
CA LEU A 132 3.44 -6.28 7.18
C LEU A 132 4.65 -5.55 7.77
N ALA A 133 4.82 -5.54 9.10
CA ALA A 133 6.04 -5.06 9.76
C ALA A 133 7.30 -5.83 9.34
N ALA A 134 7.16 -7.00 8.70
CA ALA A 134 8.29 -7.72 8.11
C ALA A 134 8.93 -6.98 6.92
N ALA A 135 8.19 -6.12 6.23
CA ALA A 135 8.72 -5.24 5.20
C ALA A 135 9.16 -3.91 5.83
N HIS A 136 10.30 -3.37 5.37
CA HIS A 136 10.79 -2.07 5.87
C HIS A 136 9.85 -0.91 5.56
N HIS A 137 9.18 -0.98 4.40
CA HIS A 137 8.24 0.04 3.95
C HIS A 137 6.95 -0.60 3.49
N VAL A 138 5.85 -0.10 4.01
CA VAL A 138 4.49 -0.44 3.56
C VAL A 138 3.84 0.85 3.07
N ARG A 139 3.56 0.92 1.79
CA ARG A 139 2.98 2.11 1.14
C ARG A 139 1.81 1.70 0.26
N ALA A 140 0.94 2.66 -0.01
CA ALA A 140 -0.08 2.52 -1.05
C ALA A 140 -0.22 3.81 -1.85
N VAL A 141 -0.61 3.67 -3.11
CA VAL A 141 -1.09 4.78 -3.94
C VAL A 141 -2.46 4.38 -4.48
N ILE A 142 -3.50 5.02 -3.96
CA ILE A 142 -4.89 4.78 -4.34
C ILE A 142 -5.42 6.05 -5.01
N GLY A 143 -5.68 5.96 -6.30
CA GLY A 143 -5.92 7.16 -7.10
C GLY A 143 -4.71 8.09 -7.07
N THR A 144 -4.87 9.31 -6.55
CA THR A 144 -3.78 10.30 -6.39
C THR A 144 -3.25 10.38 -4.96
N THR A 145 -3.88 9.72 -4.01
CA THR A 145 -3.50 9.76 -2.59
C THR A 145 -2.45 8.68 -2.30
N GLU A 146 -1.37 9.09 -1.64
CA GLU A 146 -0.36 8.17 -1.13
C GLU A 146 -0.57 7.92 0.35
N LEU A 147 -0.38 6.68 0.76
CA LEU A 147 -0.40 6.24 2.14
C LEU A 147 0.95 5.61 2.50
N ALA A 148 1.44 5.87 3.71
CA ALA A 148 2.56 5.15 4.29
C ALA A 148 2.18 4.62 5.67
N MET A 149 2.39 3.32 5.91
CA MET A 149 2.17 2.68 7.20
C MET A 149 3.47 2.69 7.99
N VAL A 150 3.44 3.30 9.16
CA VAL A 150 4.58 3.32 10.09
C VAL A 150 4.32 2.28 11.17
N HIS A 151 5.06 1.19 11.12
CA HIS A 151 5.00 0.12 12.12
C HIS A 151 5.98 0.41 13.28
N PRO A 152 5.75 -0.15 14.49
CA PRO A 152 6.69 -0.04 15.59
C PRO A 152 8.10 -0.50 15.21
N GLY A 153 9.10 0.28 15.62
CA GLY A 153 10.50 0.02 15.28
C GLY A 153 10.95 0.50 13.89
N HIS A 154 10.01 0.99 13.09
CA HIS A 154 10.31 1.63 11.81
C HIS A 154 10.13 3.15 11.90
N HIS A 155 10.76 3.85 10.98
CA HIS A 155 10.54 5.28 10.76
C HIS A 155 10.40 5.54 9.25
N VAL A 156 9.69 6.57 8.91
CA VAL A 156 9.49 6.99 7.52
C VAL A 156 9.97 8.42 7.38
N VAL A 157 10.87 8.65 6.43
CA VAL A 157 11.20 9.99 5.96
C VAL A 157 10.23 10.31 4.84
N LEU A 158 9.48 11.39 5.00
CA LEU A 158 8.53 11.86 4.00
C LEU A 158 9.29 12.69 2.95
N GLU A 159 9.33 12.20 1.72
CA GLU A 159 9.87 12.93 0.57
C GLU A 159 8.80 13.90 0.03
N LEU A 160 8.60 15.01 0.75
CA LEU A 160 7.61 16.03 0.45
C LEU A 160 8.29 17.37 0.17
N GLU A 161 7.63 18.17 -0.65
CA GLU A 161 8.01 19.57 -0.80
C GLU A 161 7.73 20.34 0.50
N GLU A 162 8.51 21.40 0.74
CA GLU A 162 8.25 22.27 1.88
C GLU A 162 6.83 22.83 1.83
N ARG A 163 6.12 22.76 2.97
CA ARG A 163 4.71 23.15 3.15
C ARG A 163 3.70 22.23 2.44
N GLN A 164 4.13 21.14 1.82
CA GLN A 164 3.19 20.13 1.32
C GLN A 164 2.41 19.52 2.50
N LEU A 165 1.11 19.35 2.30
CA LEU A 165 0.22 18.80 3.32
C LEU A 165 0.40 17.29 3.48
N PHE A 166 0.33 16.84 4.74
CA PHE A 166 0.17 15.44 5.09
C PHE A 166 -0.70 15.32 6.36
N SER A 167 -1.24 14.14 6.58
CA SER A 167 -2.03 13.85 7.78
C SER A 167 -1.54 12.58 8.45
N LEU A 168 -1.72 12.51 9.77
CA LEU A 168 -1.42 11.34 10.60
C LEU A 168 -2.71 10.81 11.18
N LEU A 169 -3.01 9.54 10.93
CA LEU A 169 -4.26 8.91 11.36
C LEU A 169 -3.97 7.57 12.06
N ALA A 170 -4.53 7.37 13.23
CA ALA A 170 -4.44 6.10 13.99
C ALA A 170 -5.59 5.16 13.57
N LEU A 171 -5.64 4.77 12.29
CA LEU A 171 -6.76 4.00 11.71
C LEU A 171 -6.83 2.55 12.20
N HIS A 172 -5.67 1.99 12.60
CA HIS A 172 -5.55 0.58 12.98
C HIS A 172 -5.56 0.36 14.50
N GLY A 173 -6.05 1.34 15.24
CA GLY A 173 -6.07 1.36 16.70
C GLY A 173 -5.19 2.45 17.29
N PRO A 174 -5.18 2.60 18.62
CA PRO A 174 -4.39 3.63 19.29
C PRO A 174 -2.90 3.53 19.00
N CYS A 175 -2.26 4.67 18.78
CA CYS A 175 -0.81 4.80 18.60
C CYS A 175 -0.20 5.58 19.77
N THR A 176 0.92 5.10 20.32
CA THR A 176 1.68 5.82 21.36
C THR A 176 3.13 6.03 20.93
N GLY A 177 3.81 7.00 21.54
CA GLY A 177 5.17 7.35 21.16
C GLY A 177 5.26 7.93 19.74
N VAL A 178 4.19 8.56 19.27
CA VAL A 178 4.18 9.21 17.95
C VAL A 178 5.10 10.40 17.99
N THR A 179 6.14 10.37 17.16
CA THR A 179 7.11 11.46 17.05
C THR A 179 7.18 11.92 15.59
N VAL A 180 7.03 13.22 15.40
CA VAL A 180 7.17 13.89 14.10
C VAL A 180 8.13 15.02 14.24
N THR A 181 9.21 15.00 13.47
CA THR A 181 10.19 16.08 13.42
C THR A 181 10.19 16.73 12.04
N GLY A 182 10.64 17.97 11.95
CA GLY A 182 10.75 18.68 10.70
C GLY A 182 9.42 19.02 10.04
N ALA A 183 8.33 19.08 10.80
CA ALA A 183 7.02 19.53 10.35
C ALA A 183 6.61 20.82 11.07
N ARG A 184 5.66 21.53 10.51
CA ARG A 184 5.15 22.78 11.10
C ARG A 184 4.56 22.57 12.51
N TRP A 185 3.85 21.45 12.70
CA TRP A 185 3.34 21.02 13.99
C TRP A 185 3.99 19.71 14.41
N PRO A 186 5.19 19.79 15.05
CA PRO A 186 5.90 18.59 15.47
C PRO A 186 5.17 17.91 16.62
N LEU A 187 5.39 16.60 16.74
CA LEU A 187 4.90 15.79 17.85
C LEU A 187 6.10 15.14 18.53
N THR A 188 6.04 15.04 19.86
CA THR A 188 7.04 14.34 20.64
C THR A 188 6.35 13.41 21.62
N ASP A 189 6.58 12.10 21.48
CA ASP A 189 6.03 11.05 22.33
C ASP A 189 4.50 11.18 22.55
N ALA A 190 3.79 11.55 21.48
CA ALA A 190 2.36 11.82 21.54
C ALA A 190 1.53 10.51 21.43
N SER A 191 0.32 10.56 21.98
CA SER A 191 -0.69 9.53 21.73
C SER A 191 -1.71 10.03 20.73
N LEU A 192 -2.07 9.19 19.75
CA LEU A 192 -3.14 9.43 18.78
C LEU A 192 -4.15 8.30 18.85
N THR A 193 -5.43 8.63 18.75
CA THR A 193 -6.54 7.66 18.71
C THR A 193 -7.35 7.82 17.43
N GLY A 194 -8.07 6.79 17.02
CA GLY A 194 -8.89 6.81 15.79
C GLY A 194 -10.09 7.76 15.84
N THR A 195 -10.41 8.33 17.00
CA THR A 195 -11.52 9.25 17.21
C THR A 195 -11.08 10.73 17.28
N GLU A 196 -9.79 11.00 17.14
CA GLU A 196 -9.22 12.34 17.24
C GLU A 196 -8.56 12.75 15.92
N ALA A 197 -8.82 14.00 15.50
CA ALA A 197 -8.25 14.55 14.26
C ALA A 197 -6.93 15.33 14.49
N ARG A 198 -6.24 15.11 15.62
CA ARG A 198 -5.07 15.88 16.04
C ARG A 198 -3.92 15.90 15.03
N GLY A 199 -3.79 14.84 14.23
CA GLY A 199 -2.72 14.69 13.24
C GLY A 199 -3.08 15.19 11.83
N VAL A 200 -4.29 15.72 11.62
CA VAL A 200 -4.78 16.09 10.28
C VAL A 200 -4.21 17.45 9.83
N SER A 201 -3.85 17.53 8.53
CA SER A 201 -3.40 18.75 7.84
C SER A 201 -2.12 19.36 8.42
N ASN A 202 -1.12 18.54 8.71
CA ASN A 202 0.22 19.02 8.99
C ASN A 202 0.92 19.50 7.71
N GLU A 203 1.94 20.33 7.83
CA GLU A 203 2.77 20.81 6.72
C GLU A 203 4.20 20.26 6.87
N ALA A 204 4.75 19.73 5.79
CA ALA A 204 6.12 19.26 5.75
C ALA A 204 7.11 20.44 5.80
N GLY A 205 8.24 20.23 6.46
CA GLY A 205 9.40 21.10 6.37
C GLY A 205 10.43 20.55 5.40
N GLU A 206 11.66 21.03 5.47
CA GLU A 206 12.76 20.60 4.60
C GLU A 206 13.02 19.08 4.67
N ARG A 207 12.85 18.51 5.85
CA ARG A 207 12.92 17.06 6.09
C ARG A 207 11.96 16.68 7.19
N THR A 208 10.98 15.86 6.87
CA THR A 208 9.98 15.38 7.83
C THR A 208 10.17 13.90 8.11
N ASP A 209 10.44 13.57 9.38
CA ASP A 209 10.55 12.18 9.86
C ASP A 209 9.36 11.84 10.77
N VAL A 210 8.83 10.62 10.61
CA VAL A 210 7.70 10.10 11.38
C VAL A 210 8.05 8.73 11.96
N SER A 211 7.80 8.54 13.25
CA SER A 211 7.96 7.26 13.95
C SER A 211 6.86 7.02 14.96
N VAL A 212 6.68 5.77 15.38
CA VAL A 212 5.72 5.34 16.40
C VAL A 212 6.31 4.25 17.27
N ALA A 213 6.01 4.27 18.58
CA ALA A 213 6.48 3.23 19.50
C ALA A 213 5.52 2.04 19.55
N THR A 214 4.21 2.26 19.54
CA THR A 214 3.18 1.20 19.52
C THR A 214 2.02 1.57 18.59
N GLY A 215 1.34 0.55 18.07
CA GLY A 215 0.28 0.73 17.07
C GLY A 215 0.84 0.89 15.67
N VAL A 216 -0.04 1.00 14.67
CA VAL A 216 0.32 1.27 13.28
C VAL A 216 -0.23 2.64 12.89
N LEU A 217 0.67 3.57 12.60
CA LEU A 217 0.30 4.93 12.22
C LEU A 217 0.21 5.05 10.70
N THR A 218 -0.89 5.58 10.20
CA THR A 218 -1.07 5.89 8.78
C THR A 218 -0.71 7.34 8.50
N VAL A 219 0.24 7.55 7.61
CA VAL A 219 0.52 8.85 6.99
C VAL A 219 -0.27 8.94 5.70
N VAL A 220 -1.01 10.03 5.51
CA VAL A 220 -1.81 10.29 4.30
C VAL A 220 -1.25 11.53 3.61
N ILE A 221 -0.93 11.40 2.32
CA ILE A 221 -0.38 12.46 1.46
C ILE A 221 -1.37 12.64 0.30
N PRO A 222 -2.19 13.71 0.28
CA PRO A 222 -3.22 13.94 -0.72
C PRO A 222 -2.68 14.24 -2.12
#